data_f95be6e56192d1996f4632760523e2f6
#
_entry.id   f95be6e56192d1996f4632760523e2f6
#
_cell.length_a   1.000
_cell.length_b   1.000
_cell.length_c   1.000
_cell.angle_alpha   90.00
_cell.angle_beta   90.00
_cell.angle_gamma   90.00
#
_symmetry.space_group_name_H-M   'P 1'
#
loop_
_entity.id
_entity.type
_entity.pdbx_description
1 polymer ?
#
loop_
_entity_poly.entity_id
_entity_poly.type
_entity_poly.pdbx_seq_one_letter_code
_entity_poly.pdbx_strand_id
1 'polypeptide(L)'
;SISSRIKISCSDGSKWCTTQTECYDRILLDVPCSSERHVFADEKYLDMWSPSRIKSLAIEQWALLSSAYRLLRNDGFLLYSTCALNPKENDEVISRLVKKFPNAEICFQDSLPEFNQKIFNCCQIQNIPNVERTEFGFHILPDIQAGMGPIWFTLVHKKIVNNEDM
;
A
#
# COMPACT_ATOMS: atom_id res chain seq x y z
N SER A 1 25.72 -14.00 -6.97
CA SER A 1 24.74 -13.65 -8.03
C SER A 1 23.45 -13.13 -7.38
N ILE A 2 22.83 -12.07 -7.94
CA ILE A 2 21.53 -11.54 -7.46
C ILE A 2 20.43 -12.60 -7.61
N SER A 3 20.46 -13.41 -8.66
CA SER A 3 19.45 -14.44 -8.95
C SER A 3 19.32 -15.50 -7.84
N SER A 4 20.36 -15.78 -7.09
CA SER A 4 20.31 -16.76 -5.98
C SER A 4 19.56 -16.27 -4.75
N ARG A 5 19.25 -14.95 -4.68
CA ARG A 5 18.54 -14.32 -3.56
C ARG A 5 17.06 -14.06 -3.87
N ILE A 6 16.63 -14.32 -5.10
CA ILE A 6 15.24 -14.10 -5.54
C ILE A 6 14.54 -15.44 -5.60
N LYS A 7 13.39 -15.55 -4.92
CA LYS A 7 12.48 -16.70 -5.02
C LYS A 7 11.16 -16.22 -5.57
N ILE A 8 10.73 -16.78 -6.68
CA ILE A 8 9.45 -16.47 -7.31
C ILE A 8 8.46 -17.60 -6.99
N SER A 9 7.25 -17.23 -6.60
CA SER A 9 6.14 -18.17 -6.38
C SER A 9 4.84 -17.54 -6.87
N CYS A 10 3.87 -18.39 -7.23
CA CYS A 10 2.52 -17.99 -7.61
C CYS A 10 1.54 -18.66 -6.65
N SER A 11 0.83 -17.87 -5.87
CA SER A 11 -0.16 -18.33 -4.89
C SER A 11 -1.14 -17.22 -4.51
N ASP A 12 -2.27 -17.59 -3.91
CA ASP A 12 -3.24 -16.63 -3.38
C ASP A 12 -2.68 -15.93 -2.13
N GLY A 13 -2.25 -14.68 -2.29
CA GLY A 13 -1.67 -13.87 -1.22
C GLY A 13 -2.63 -13.65 -0.04
N SER A 14 -3.93 -13.67 -0.26
CA SER A 14 -4.93 -13.49 0.79
C SER A 14 -4.96 -14.64 1.82
N LYS A 15 -4.48 -15.81 1.42
CA LYS A 15 -4.43 -17.04 2.23
C LYS A 15 -3.04 -17.38 2.74
N TRP A 16 -2.02 -16.64 2.37
CA TRP A 16 -0.63 -16.98 2.71
C TRP A 16 -0.38 -16.99 4.22
N CYS A 17 -1.03 -16.12 4.96
CA CYS A 17 -0.94 -16.07 6.42
C CYS A 17 -1.54 -17.30 7.15
N THR A 18 -2.22 -18.21 6.43
CA THR A 18 -2.71 -19.47 7.02
C THR A 18 -1.63 -20.52 7.19
N THR A 19 -0.55 -20.41 6.43
CA THR A 19 0.57 -21.36 6.43
C THR A 19 1.79 -20.87 7.23
N GLN A 20 1.93 -19.55 7.38
CA GLN A 20 3.04 -18.91 8.11
C GLN A 20 2.63 -17.54 8.64
N THR A 21 3.30 -17.08 9.69
CA THR A 21 3.11 -15.74 10.28
C THR A 21 4.47 -15.17 10.64
N GLU A 22 4.57 -13.83 10.74
CA GLU A 22 5.76 -13.12 11.24
C GLU A 22 7.09 -13.55 10.62
N CYS A 23 7.09 -13.71 9.29
CA CYS A 23 8.24 -14.23 8.55
C CYS A 23 8.99 -13.18 7.71
N TYR A 24 8.42 -11.97 7.53
CA TYR A 24 9.00 -10.92 6.70
C TYR A 24 9.24 -9.63 7.49
N ASP A 25 10.40 -9.02 7.29
CA ASP A 25 10.76 -7.73 7.90
C ASP A 25 10.22 -6.54 7.09
N ARG A 26 10.08 -6.73 5.77
CA ARG A 26 9.61 -5.71 4.82
C ARG A 26 8.68 -6.35 3.81
N ILE A 27 7.52 -5.72 3.57
CA ILE A 27 6.55 -6.17 2.58
C ILE A 27 6.20 -4.99 1.68
N LEU A 28 6.27 -5.20 0.36
CA LEU A 28 5.64 -4.34 -0.63
C LEU A 28 4.37 -5.04 -1.09
N LEU A 29 3.23 -4.40 -0.89
CA LEU A 29 1.92 -4.89 -1.26
C LEU A 29 1.28 -3.94 -2.28
N ASP A 30 1.50 -4.23 -3.56
CA ASP A 30 0.84 -3.57 -4.68
C ASP A 30 -0.40 -4.40 -5.05
N VAL A 31 -1.59 -3.87 -4.73
CA VAL A 31 -2.84 -4.64 -4.79
C VAL A 31 -3.60 -4.41 -6.10
N PRO A 32 -4.40 -5.41 -6.56
CA PRO A 32 -5.34 -5.18 -7.65
C PRO A 32 -6.32 -4.07 -7.26
N CYS A 33 -6.60 -3.15 -8.19
CA CYS A 33 -7.44 -1.99 -7.96
C CYS A 33 -8.36 -1.69 -9.15
N SER A 34 -9.24 -0.71 -9.02
CA SER A 34 -10.15 -0.26 -10.08
C SER A 34 -9.42 0.30 -11.30
N SER A 35 -8.12 0.62 -11.15
CA SER A 35 -7.24 1.01 -12.24
C SER A 35 -7.73 2.26 -13.00
N GLU A 36 -8.16 3.30 -12.27
CA GLU A 36 -8.59 4.57 -12.88
C GLU A 36 -7.52 5.14 -13.81
N ARG A 37 -6.25 4.79 -13.62
CA ARG A 37 -5.17 5.11 -14.56
C ARG A 37 -5.48 4.64 -15.99
N HIS A 38 -6.07 3.46 -16.15
CA HIS A 38 -6.43 2.95 -17.48
C HIS A 38 -7.63 3.70 -18.05
N VAL A 39 -8.60 4.08 -17.20
CA VAL A 39 -9.76 4.88 -17.61
C VAL A 39 -9.32 6.25 -18.14
N PHE A 40 -8.34 6.89 -17.53
CA PHE A 40 -7.78 8.15 -18.03
C PHE A 40 -7.02 7.99 -19.35
N ALA A 41 -6.41 6.84 -19.59
CA ALA A 41 -5.65 6.60 -20.81
C ALA A 41 -6.53 6.20 -22.01
N ASP A 42 -7.67 5.54 -21.77
CA ASP A 42 -8.52 5.00 -22.84
C ASP A 42 -9.95 4.77 -22.32
N GLU A 43 -10.91 5.46 -22.92
CA GLU A 43 -12.35 5.43 -22.55
C GLU A 43 -12.98 4.02 -22.57
N LYS A 44 -12.41 3.07 -23.34
CA LYS A 44 -12.91 1.68 -23.37
C LYS A 44 -12.90 1.00 -21.99
N TYR A 45 -12.05 1.47 -21.06
CA TYR A 45 -12.01 0.94 -19.70
C TYR A 45 -13.11 1.50 -18.79
N LEU A 46 -13.86 2.53 -19.25
CA LEU A 46 -14.95 3.11 -18.49
C LEU A 46 -16.09 2.10 -18.25
N ASP A 47 -16.36 1.23 -19.23
CA ASP A 47 -17.37 0.18 -19.11
C ASP A 47 -17.04 -0.86 -18.04
N MET A 48 -15.76 -1.00 -17.70
CA MET A 48 -15.30 -1.92 -16.66
C MET A 48 -15.33 -1.27 -15.26
N TRP A 49 -15.50 0.05 -15.18
CA TRP A 49 -15.54 0.79 -13.93
C TRP A 49 -16.96 0.85 -13.38
N SER A 50 -17.16 0.39 -12.15
CA SER A 50 -18.47 0.43 -11.50
C SER A 50 -18.34 0.45 -9.96
N PRO A 51 -19.33 1.01 -9.24
CA PRO A 51 -19.34 0.99 -7.78
C PRO A 51 -19.31 -0.43 -7.18
N SER A 52 -19.92 -1.41 -7.86
CA SER A 52 -19.90 -2.81 -7.43
C SER A 52 -18.51 -3.43 -7.56
N ARG A 53 -17.78 -3.13 -8.65
CA ARG A 53 -16.40 -3.56 -8.86
C ARG A 53 -15.46 -2.98 -7.79
N ILE A 54 -15.57 -1.67 -7.51
CA ILE A 54 -14.81 -1.00 -6.44
C ILE A 54 -15.04 -1.69 -5.10
N LYS A 55 -16.29 -1.99 -4.75
CA LYS A 55 -16.62 -2.70 -3.52
C LYS A 55 -16.00 -4.09 -3.45
N SER A 56 -16.03 -4.85 -4.54
CA SER A 56 -15.42 -6.19 -4.60
C SER A 56 -13.91 -6.13 -4.44
N LEU A 57 -13.25 -5.16 -5.12
CA LEU A 57 -11.82 -4.94 -5.02
C LEU A 57 -11.40 -4.52 -3.61
N ALA A 58 -12.15 -3.62 -2.95
CA ALA A 58 -11.86 -3.23 -1.58
C ALA A 58 -11.94 -4.41 -0.59
N ILE A 59 -12.81 -5.40 -0.84
CA ILE A 59 -12.86 -6.64 -0.05
C ILE A 59 -11.61 -7.50 -0.29
N GLU A 60 -11.20 -7.65 -1.54
CA GLU A 60 -10.01 -8.40 -1.92
C GLU A 60 -8.74 -7.74 -1.36
N GLN A 61 -8.61 -6.44 -1.52
CA GLN A 61 -7.52 -5.62 -0.97
C GLN A 61 -7.41 -5.76 0.54
N TRP A 62 -8.55 -5.75 1.24
CA TRP A 62 -8.58 -6.00 2.67
C TRP A 62 -8.08 -7.40 3.04
N ALA A 63 -8.46 -8.43 2.29
CA ALA A 63 -8.00 -9.79 2.53
C ALA A 63 -6.48 -9.92 2.33
N LEU A 64 -5.95 -9.32 1.26
CA LEU A 64 -4.52 -9.26 0.96
C LEU A 64 -3.75 -8.49 2.04
N LEU A 65 -4.22 -7.29 2.42
CA LEU A 65 -3.59 -6.46 3.44
C LEU A 65 -3.58 -7.14 4.81
N SER A 66 -4.70 -7.73 5.22
CA SER A 66 -4.81 -8.46 6.49
C SER A 66 -3.88 -9.68 6.53
N SER A 67 -3.73 -10.39 5.41
CA SER A 67 -2.77 -11.49 5.27
C SER A 67 -1.33 -10.99 5.37
N ALA A 68 -0.97 -9.97 4.57
CA ALA A 68 0.36 -9.39 4.55
C ALA A 68 0.78 -8.85 5.93
N TYR A 69 -0.13 -8.17 6.64
CA TYR A 69 0.15 -7.66 7.98
C TYR A 69 0.46 -8.76 9.01
N ARG A 70 -0.21 -9.92 8.90
CA ARG A 70 0.07 -11.08 9.77
C ARG A 70 1.40 -11.75 9.44
N LEU A 71 1.84 -11.68 8.18
CA LEU A 71 3.13 -12.17 7.73
C LEU A 71 4.28 -11.25 8.16
N LEU A 72 3.99 -9.99 8.45
CA LEU A 72 4.97 -9.01 8.89
C LEU A 72 5.43 -9.32 10.32
N ARG A 73 6.74 -9.31 10.54
CA ARG A 73 7.33 -9.42 11.88
C ARG A 73 7.03 -8.17 12.71
N ASN A 74 7.12 -8.30 14.02
CA ASN A 74 7.16 -7.17 14.91
C ASN A 74 8.34 -6.26 14.52
N ASP A 75 8.18 -4.95 14.62
CA ASP A 75 9.10 -3.93 14.12
C ASP A 75 9.32 -3.94 12.60
N GLY A 76 8.47 -4.65 11.87
CA GLY A 76 8.48 -4.70 10.41
C GLY A 76 7.69 -3.56 9.76
N PHE A 77 7.92 -3.34 8.45
CA PHE A 77 7.24 -2.30 7.67
C PHE A 77 6.56 -2.89 6.44
N LEU A 78 5.35 -2.43 6.18
CA LEU A 78 4.56 -2.78 5.00
C LEU A 78 4.24 -1.51 4.23
N LEU A 79 4.65 -1.47 2.96
CA LEU A 79 4.22 -0.45 2.00
C LEU A 79 3.04 -0.99 1.22
N TYR A 80 1.88 -0.36 1.39
CA TYR A 80 0.67 -0.64 0.62
C TYR A 80 0.54 0.38 -0.50
N SER A 81 0.21 -0.07 -1.72
CA SER A 81 0.00 0.81 -2.87
C SER A 81 -1.15 0.36 -3.76
N THR A 82 -1.80 1.33 -4.38
CA THR A 82 -2.82 1.15 -5.42
C THR A 82 -2.64 2.18 -6.52
N CYS A 83 -3.22 1.93 -7.70
CA CYS A 83 -3.39 2.96 -8.72
C CYS A 83 -4.82 3.55 -8.74
N ALA A 84 -5.59 3.37 -7.67
CA ALA A 84 -6.95 3.89 -7.52
C ALA A 84 -6.94 5.30 -6.92
N LEU A 85 -7.90 6.13 -7.34
CA LEU A 85 -8.18 7.43 -6.75
C LEU A 85 -9.25 7.34 -5.65
N ASN A 86 -10.04 6.26 -5.64
CA ASN A 86 -11.19 6.11 -4.78
C ASN A 86 -10.77 5.83 -3.32
N PRO A 87 -11.24 6.60 -2.32
CA PRO A 87 -10.90 6.38 -0.92
C PRO A 87 -11.33 5.01 -0.38
N LYS A 88 -12.33 4.35 -1.00
CA LYS A 88 -12.76 3.00 -0.60
C LYS A 88 -11.69 1.94 -0.80
N GLU A 89 -10.80 2.14 -1.77
CA GLU A 89 -9.68 1.24 -2.07
C GLU A 89 -8.39 1.67 -1.35
N ASN A 90 -8.37 2.85 -0.76
CA ASN A 90 -7.23 3.52 -0.15
C ASN A 90 -7.43 3.70 1.38
N ASP A 91 -7.84 4.88 1.81
CA ASP A 91 -7.97 5.24 3.22
C ASP A 91 -8.95 4.33 4.00
N GLU A 92 -10.07 3.91 3.38
CA GLU A 92 -11.04 3.03 4.07
C GLU A 92 -10.47 1.63 4.34
N VAL A 93 -9.61 1.11 3.45
CA VAL A 93 -8.94 -0.18 3.65
C VAL A 93 -7.93 -0.09 4.79
N ILE A 94 -7.17 1.00 4.86
CA ILE A 94 -6.20 1.24 5.94
C ILE A 94 -6.90 1.55 7.27
N SER A 95 -7.99 2.31 7.25
CA SER A 95 -8.83 2.54 8.44
C SER A 95 -9.29 1.21 9.09
N ARG A 96 -9.63 0.22 8.26
CA ARG A 96 -9.95 -1.14 8.74
C ARG A 96 -8.75 -1.82 9.39
N LEU A 97 -7.53 -1.61 8.83
CA LEU A 97 -6.31 -2.21 9.39
C LEU A 97 -6.04 -1.66 10.78
N VAL A 98 -5.98 -0.34 10.95
CA VAL A 98 -5.64 0.29 12.24
C VAL A 98 -6.71 0.01 13.31
N LYS A 99 -7.98 -0.13 12.90
CA LYS A 99 -9.07 -0.54 13.82
C LYS A 99 -8.93 -1.99 14.27
N LYS A 100 -8.46 -2.88 13.39
CA LYS A 100 -8.34 -4.31 13.68
C LYS A 100 -7.04 -4.67 14.41
N PHE A 101 -5.97 -3.95 14.12
CA PHE A 101 -4.64 -4.21 14.65
C PHE A 101 -4.14 -2.94 15.37
N PRO A 102 -4.35 -2.81 16.69
CA PRO A 102 -3.97 -1.62 17.45
C PRO A 102 -2.46 -1.28 17.41
N ASN A 103 -1.63 -2.28 17.09
CA ASN A 103 -0.20 -2.11 16.90
C ASN A 103 0.21 -1.71 15.46
N ALA A 104 -0.74 -1.45 14.57
CA ALA A 104 -0.46 -0.87 13.26
C ALA A 104 -0.35 0.65 13.37
N GLU A 105 0.82 1.18 13.04
CA GLU A 105 1.11 2.61 13.02
C GLU A 105 1.35 3.11 11.60
N ILE A 106 0.80 4.27 11.25
CA ILE A 106 1.04 4.91 9.96
C ILE A 106 2.24 5.83 10.09
N CYS A 107 3.30 5.56 9.32
CA CYS A 107 4.60 6.23 9.47
C CYS A 107 4.72 7.60 8.81
N PHE A 108 3.75 8.01 7.97
CA PHE A 108 3.92 9.22 7.15
C PHE A 108 3.23 10.47 7.69
N GLN A 109 2.67 10.43 8.90
CA GLN A 109 1.83 11.54 9.37
C GLN A 109 2.59 12.87 9.53
N ASP A 110 3.89 12.87 9.89
CA ASP A 110 4.62 14.11 10.23
C ASP A 110 6.01 14.26 9.59
N SER A 111 6.52 13.29 8.84
CA SER A 111 7.93 13.26 8.39
C SER A 111 8.14 13.18 6.87
N LEU A 112 7.11 13.42 6.06
CA LEU A 112 7.21 13.26 4.60
C LEU A 112 8.33 14.09 3.95
N PRO A 113 8.58 15.37 4.29
CA PRO A 113 9.67 16.13 3.68
C PRO A 113 11.05 15.53 3.95
N GLU A 114 11.33 15.10 5.18
CA GLU A 114 12.60 14.46 5.55
C GLU A 114 12.74 13.06 4.96
N PHE A 115 11.64 12.30 4.95
CA PHE A 115 11.58 10.98 4.36
C PHE A 115 11.80 11.03 2.84
N ASN A 116 11.15 11.97 2.15
CA ASN A 116 11.39 12.21 0.73
C ASN A 116 12.84 12.54 0.44
N GLN A 117 13.43 13.48 1.17
CA GLN A 117 14.84 13.84 0.99
C GLN A 117 15.78 12.65 1.16
N LYS A 118 15.56 11.79 2.18
CA LYS A 118 16.39 10.59 2.40
C LYS A 118 16.25 9.57 1.27
N ILE A 119 15.02 9.26 0.83
CA ILE A 119 14.79 8.30 -0.26
C ILE A 119 15.32 8.85 -1.58
N PHE A 120 15.01 10.09 -1.93
CA PHE A 120 15.40 10.66 -3.20
C PHE A 120 16.91 10.91 -3.30
N ASN A 121 17.56 11.30 -2.22
CA ASN A 121 19.02 11.39 -2.15
C ASN A 121 19.68 10.02 -2.32
N CYS A 122 19.09 8.96 -1.73
CA CYS A 122 19.60 7.60 -1.86
C CYS A 122 19.40 7.04 -3.29
N CYS A 123 18.31 7.39 -3.96
CA CYS A 123 17.94 6.89 -5.29
C CYS A 123 18.37 7.81 -6.44
N GLN A 124 19.02 8.94 -6.17
CA GLN A 124 19.40 9.97 -7.17
C GLN A 124 18.22 10.46 -8.03
N ILE A 125 17.02 10.47 -7.49
CA ILE A 125 15.83 10.96 -8.18
C ILE A 125 15.90 12.50 -8.24
N GLN A 126 15.98 13.05 -9.46
CA GLN A 126 16.13 14.50 -9.66
C GLN A 126 14.82 15.27 -9.48
N ASN A 127 13.67 14.64 -9.73
CA ASN A 127 12.36 15.25 -9.63
C ASN A 127 11.51 14.52 -8.59
N ILE A 128 11.30 15.15 -7.44
CA ILE A 128 10.41 14.65 -6.41
C ILE A 128 8.96 14.96 -6.83
N PRO A 129 8.08 13.96 -6.97
CA PRO A 129 6.68 14.22 -7.27
C PRO A 129 6.02 14.98 -6.11
N ASN A 130 5.13 15.92 -6.42
CA ASN A 130 4.21 16.44 -5.42
C ASN A 130 3.29 15.32 -4.95
N VAL A 131 3.05 15.26 -3.66
CA VAL A 131 2.14 14.31 -3.07
C VAL A 131 1.02 15.05 -2.36
N GLU A 132 -0.21 14.61 -2.56
CA GLU A 132 -1.37 15.07 -1.81
C GLU A 132 -1.61 14.15 -0.63
N ARG A 133 -1.68 14.73 0.57
CA ARG A 133 -1.96 13.97 1.79
C ARG A 133 -3.43 13.59 1.86
N THR A 134 -3.71 12.34 2.21
CA THR A 134 -5.03 11.84 2.58
C THR A 134 -5.07 11.55 4.10
N GLU A 135 -6.11 10.89 4.58
CA GLU A 135 -6.23 10.56 6.01
C GLU A 135 -5.11 9.60 6.48
N PHE A 136 -4.80 8.57 5.67
CA PHE A 136 -3.83 7.52 6.04
C PHE A 136 -2.67 7.36 5.06
N GLY A 137 -2.59 8.18 4.02
CA GLY A 137 -1.56 8.03 2.99
C GLY A 137 -1.39 9.24 2.11
N PHE A 138 -0.92 8.99 0.89
CA PHE A 138 -0.59 10.04 -0.08
C PHE A 138 -0.96 9.62 -1.49
N HIS A 139 -1.41 10.61 -2.28
CA HIS A 139 -1.56 10.50 -3.73
C HIS A 139 -0.42 11.17 -4.48
N ILE A 140 0.04 10.53 -5.54
CA ILE A 140 0.73 11.14 -6.67
C ILE A 140 -0.29 11.21 -7.79
N LEU A 141 -0.69 12.42 -8.18
CA LEU A 141 -1.72 12.67 -9.20
C LEU A 141 -1.08 12.94 -10.57
N PRO A 142 -1.71 12.49 -11.68
CA PRO A 142 -1.15 12.61 -13.02
C PRO A 142 -1.19 14.03 -13.62
N ASP A 143 -2.05 14.89 -13.10
CA ASP A 143 -2.29 16.25 -13.59
C ASP A 143 -1.10 17.21 -13.37
N ILE A 144 -0.38 17.04 -12.26
CA ILE A 144 0.73 17.91 -11.84
C ILE A 144 2.08 17.33 -12.27
N GLN A 145 2.18 16.01 -12.49
CA GLN A 145 3.44 15.25 -12.55
C GLN A 145 3.83 14.76 -13.95
N ALA A 146 3.43 15.45 -15.02
CA ALA A 146 3.79 15.06 -16.39
C ALA A 146 3.46 13.58 -16.73
N GLY A 147 2.31 13.10 -16.24
CA GLY A 147 1.82 11.75 -16.49
C GLY A 147 2.28 10.68 -15.49
N MET A 148 2.96 11.07 -14.42
CA MET A 148 3.20 10.16 -13.28
C MET A 148 1.91 9.94 -12.48
N GLY A 149 1.66 8.71 -12.04
CA GLY A 149 0.44 8.36 -11.29
C GLY A 149 -0.74 7.96 -12.20
N PRO A 150 -1.98 7.89 -11.64
CA PRO A 150 -2.24 7.97 -10.21
C PRO A 150 -1.60 6.83 -9.43
N ILE A 151 -1.06 7.13 -8.27
CA ILE A 151 -0.61 6.14 -7.29
C ILE A 151 -1.03 6.65 -5.91
N TRP A 152 -1.68 5.81 -5.13
CA TRP A 152 -1.88 6.02 -3.71
C TRP A 152 -1.01 5.07 -2.92
N PHE A 153 -0.40 5.53 -1.82
CA PHE A 153 0.46 4.68 -1.00
C PHE A 153 0.46 5.11 0.46
N THR A 154 0.77 4.13 1.33
CA THR A 154 1.02 4.36 2.76
C THR A 154 2.05 3.37 3.29
N LEU A 155 2.84 3.79 4.28
CA LEU A 155 3.76 2.92 5.00
C LEU A 155 3.19 2.62 6.38
N VAL A 156 3.05 1.34 6.66
CA VAL A 156 2.57 0.81 7.94
C VAL A 156 3.73 0.18 8.69
N HIS A 157 3.91 0.57 9.94
CA HIS A 157 4.83 -0.05 10.90
C HIS A 157 4.05 -0.97 11.85
N LYS A 158 4.54 -2.18 12.05
CA LYS A 158 3.99 -3.10 13.06
C LYS A 158 4.77 -2.95 14.35
N LYS A 159 4.22 -2.15 15.30
CA LYS A 159 4.84 -1.95 16.61
C LYS A 159 4.97 -3.24 17.40
N ILE A 160 6.01 -3.31 18.21
CA ILE A 160 6.16 -4.35 19.23
C ILE A 160 5.08 -4.11 20.29
N VAL A 161 4.30 -5.13 20.59
CA VAL A 161 3.37 -5.10 21.72
C VAL A 161 4.13 -5.53 22.96
N ASN A 162 4.38 -4.61 23.87
CA ASN A 162 4.91 -4.94 25.19
C ASN A 162 3.76 -5.51 26.04
N ASN A 163 4.02 -6.62 26.73
CA ASN A 163 3.02 -7.30 27.58
C ASN A 163 2.55 -6.47 28.81
N GLU A 164 3.00 -5.23 28.92
CA GLU A 164 2.60 -4.32 30.00
C GLU A 164 1.34 -3.49 29.65
N ASP A 165 0.85 -3.58 28.40
CA ASP A 165 -0.31 -2.80 27.92
C ASP A 165 -1.59 -3.66 27.78
N MET A 166 -1.65 -4.86 28.37
CA MET A 166 -2.86 -5.73 28.38
C MET A 166 -3.57 -5.74 29.73
#